data_3abaef2cb4c5153412f706bd1fd5611c
#
_entry.id   3abaef2cb4c5153412f706bd1fd5611c
#
_cell.length_a   1.000
_cell.length_b   1.000
_cell.length_c   1.000
_cell.angle_alpha   90.00
_cell.angle_beta   90.00
_cell.angle_gamma   90.00
#
_symmetry.space_group_name_H-M   'P 1'
#
loop_
_entity.id
_entity.type
_entity.pdbx_description
1 polymer ?
#
loop_
_entity_poly.entity_id
_entity_poly.type
_entity_poly.pdbx_seq_one_letter_code
_entity_poly.pdbx_strand_id
1 'polypeptide(L)' 'MWISILNYNAGQIEVADVTKDFAENNVALCDDERATDWLESNGYCPDEVGYMLTDECPLCVVNNVETHLNL' A
#
# COMPACT_ATOMS: atom_id res chain seq x y z
N MET A 1 2.80 -10.29 -1.82
CA MET A 1 2.68 -9.14 -0.91
C MET A 1 2.27 -7.90 -1.70
N TRP A 2 1.30 -7.19 -1.18
CA TRP A 2 0.80 -5.94 -1.74
C TRP A 2 0.93 -4.83 -0.71
N ILE A 3 1.16 -3.62 -1.17
CA ILE A 3 1.15 -2.44 -0.32
C ILE A 3 0.04 -1.50 -0.78
N SER A 4 -0.77 -1.06 0.17
CA SER A 4 -1.81 -0.04 -0.05
C SER A 4 -1.35 1.23 0.63
N ILE A 5 -1.35 2.33 -0.09
CA ILE A 5 -0.80 3.60 0.38
C ILE A 5 -1.92 4.64 0.42
N LEU A 6 -2.10 5.24 1.59
CA LEU A 6 -2.98 6.40 1.73
C LEU A 6 -2.13 7.65 1.58
N ASN A 7 -2.16 8.23 0.39
CA ASN A 7 -1.39 9.42 0.09
C ASN A 7 -2.23 10.66 0.40
N TYR A 8 -2.08 11.17 1.60
CA TYR A 8 -2.88 12.29 2.09
C TYR A 8 -2.63 13.58 1.31
N ASN A 9 -1.41 13.80 0.88
CA ASN A 9 -1.06 15.01 0.14
C ASN A 9 -1.69 15.05 -1.25
N ALA A 10 -1.78 13.91 -1.90
CA ALA A 10 -2.38 13.81 -3.23
C ALA A 10 -3.89 13.50 -3.17
N GLY A 11 -4.40 13.13 -2.00
CA GLY A 11 -5.79 12.72 -1.86
C GLY A 11 -6.09 11.42 -2.60
N GLN A 12 -5.15 10.50 -2.65
CA GLN A 12 -5.26 9.27 -3.43
C GLN A 12 -4.95 8.04 -2.59
N ILE A 13 -5.53 6.93 -3.01
CA ILE A 13 -5.17 5.61 -2.51
C ILE A 13 -4.44 4.90 -3.65
N GLU A 14 -3.22 4.45 -3.36
CA GLU A 14 -2.39 3.79 -4.35
C GLU A 14 -2.11 2.36 -3.90
N VAL A 15 -2.12 1.42 -4.84
CA VAL A 15 -1.92 0.00 -4.55
C VAL A 15 -0.86 -0.56 -5.48
N ALA A 16 0.10 -1.28 -4.93
CA ALA A 16 1.16 -1.88 -5.71
C ALA A 16 1.44 -3.30 -5.26
N ASP A 17 1.78 -4.16 -6.22
CA ASP A 17 2.29 -5.50 -5.93
C ASP A 17 3.79 -5.39 -5.72
N VAL A 18 4.25 -5.67 -4.51
CA VAL A 18 5.66 -5.58 -4.14
C VAL A 18 6.31 -6.94 -3.95
N THR A 19 5.66 -8.00 -4.42
CA THR A 19 6.16 -9.37 -4.26
C THR A 19 7.59 -9.50 -4.75
N LYS A 20 7.85 -9.02 -5.94
CA LYS A 20 9.18 -9.13 -6.56
C LYS A 20 10.19 -8.26 -5.82
N ASP A 21 9.83 -7.03 -5.51
CA ASP A 21 10.73 -6.12 -4.82
C ASP A 21 11.12 -6.65 -3.44
N PHE A 22 10.17 -7.20 -2.71
CA PHE A 22 10.42 -7.74 -1.39
C PHE A 22 11.23 -9.05 -1.43
N ALA A 23 11.08 -9.83 -2.49
CA ALA A 23 11.84 -11.05 -2.66
C ALA A 23 13.31 -10.79 -3.04
N GLU A 24 13.55 -9.72 -3.80
CA GLU A 24 14.88 -9.41 -4.33
C GLU A 24 15.69 -8.49 -3.42
N ASN A 25 15.03 -7.67 -2.62
CA ASN A 25 15.69 -6.63 -1.85
C ASN A 25 15.41 -6.80 -0.36
N ASN A 26 16.45 -6.55 0.45
CA ASN A 26 16.33 -6.44 1.90
C ASN A 26 15.67 -7.65 2.56
N VAL A 27 16.01 -8.86 2.11
CA VAL A 27 15.38 -10.09 2.59
C VAL A 27 15.62 -10.36 4.08
N ALA A 28 16.60 -9.71 4.68
CA ALA A 28 16.90 -9.84 6.10
C ALA A 28 16.06 -8.90 6.98
N LEU A 29 15.33 -7.96 6.37
CA LEU A 29 14.50 -6.99 7.09
C LEU A 29 13.13 -7.57 7.37
N CYS A 30 12.47 -7.06 8.40
CA CYS A 30 11.06 -7.36 8.63
C CYS A 30 10.19 -6.62 7.61
N ASP A 31 8.92 -6.99 7.51
CA ASP A 31 8.01 -6.44 6.50
C ASP A 31 7.86 -4.93 6.62
N ASP A 32 7.79 -4.39 7.84
CA ASP A 32 7.65 -2.94 8.02
C ASP A 32 8.89 -2.18 7.54
N GLU A 33 10.07 -2.74 7.78
CA GLU A 33 11.31 -2.13 7.30
C GLU A 33 11.40 -2.16 5.77
N ARG A 34 10.98 -3.27 5.17
CA ARG A 34 10.92 -3.39 3.70
C ARG A 34 9.93 -2.38 3.12
N ALA A 35 8.78 -2.22 3.75
CA ALA A 35 7.78 -1.26 3.31
C ALA A 35 8.32 0.16 3.36
N THR A 36 8.99 0.54 4.45
CA THR A 36 9.59 1.85 4.59
C THR A 36 10.64 2.10 3.50
N ASP A 37 11.53 1.13 3.27
CA ASP A 37 12.53 1.24 2.22
C ASP A 37 11.91 1.38 0.84
N TRP A 38 10.88 0.59 0.56
CA TRP A 38 10.19 0.63 -0.72
C TRP A 38 9.51 1.99 -0.93
N LEU A 39 8.84 2.51 0.10
CA LEU A 39 8.19 3.81 0.03
C LEU A 39 9.21 4.92 -0.27
N GLU A 40 10.31 4.95 0.45
CA GLU A 40 11.36 5.93 0.23
C GLU A 40 11.95 5.84 -1.18
N SER A 41 12.19 4.62 -1.66
CA SER A 41 12.75 4.38 -2.98
C SER A 41 11.80 4.85 -4.09
N ASN A 42 10.53 4.90 -3.83
CA ASN A 42 9.51 5.31 -4.80
C ASN A 42 9.03 6.75 -4.60
N GLY A 43 9.76 7.53 -3.80
CA GLY A 43 9.48 8.94 -3.64
C GLY A 43 8.44 9.30 -2.60
N TYR A 44 8.02 8.33 -1.78
CA TYR A 44 7.11 8.61 -0.68
C TYR A 44 7.88 8.96 0.57
N CYS A 45 7.28 9.76 1.42
CA CYS A 45 7.78 10.03 2.76
C CYS A 45 6.97 9.18 3.73
N PRO A 46 7.56 8.12 4.34
CA PRO A 46 6.78 7.19 5.17
C PRO A 46 6.04 7.84 6.34
N ASP A 47 6.54 8.98 6.82
CA ASP A 47 5.89 9.70 7.90
C ASP A 47 4.68 10.50 7.44
N GLU A 48 4.51 10.71 6.14
CA GLU A 48 3.44 11.52 5.56
C GLU A 48 2.34 10.70 4.90
N VAL A 49 2.51 9.40 4.82
CA VAL A 49 1.51 8.51 4.21
C VAL A 49 1.14 7.41 5.18
N GLY A 50 -0.08 6.91 5.06
CA GLY A 50 -0.46 5.66 5.71
C GLY A 50 -0.23 4.50 4.76
N TYR A 51 0.07 3.32 5.28
CA TYR A 51 0.19 2.15 4.42
C TYR A 51 -0.27 0.89 5.13
N MET A 52 -0.60 -0.12 4.33
CA MET A 52 -1.00 -1.43 4.81
C MET A 52 -0.39 -2.48 3.90
N LEU A 53 0.16 -3.53 4.50
CA LEU A 53 0.68 -4.68 3.76
C LEU A 53 -0.33 -5.82 3.83
N THR A 54 -0.56 -6.47 2.69
CA THR A 54 -1.47 -7.62 2.60
C THR A 54 -0.85 -8.70 1.72
N ASP A 55 -1.17 -9.96 2.00
CA ASP A 55 -0.66 -11.08 1.20
C ASP A 55 -1.36 -11.18 -0.15
N GLU A 56 -2.61 -10.76 -0.22
CA GLU A 56 -3.42 -10.81 -1.43
C GLU A 56 -3.78 -9.41 -1.87
N CYS A 57 -4.26 -9.28 -3.10
CA CYS A 57 -4.70 -8.00 -3.63
C CYS A 57 -5.76 -7.39 -2.71
N PRO A 58 -5.51 -6.20 -2.16
CA PRO A 58 -6.40 -5.61 -1.16
C PRO A 58 -7.65 -4.96 -1.73
N LEU A 59 -7.79 -4.94 -3.06
CA LEU A 59 -8.94 -4.32 -3.70
C LEU A 59 -10.17 -5.20 -3.51
N CYS A 60 -11.21 -4.61 -2.94
CA CYS A 60 -12.46 -5.29 -2.69
C CYS A 60 -13.59 -4.37 -3.12
N VAL A 61 -14.47 -4.88 -3.99
CA VAL A 61 -15.66 -4.13 -4.41
C VAL A 61 -16.77 -4.46 -3.43
N VAL A 62 -17.26 -3.42 -2.74
CA VAL A 62 -18.37 -3.56 -1.79
C VAL A 62 -19.61 -3.00 -2.44
N ASN A 63 -20.46 -3.87 -2.96
CA ASN A 63 -21.65 -3.47 -3.72
C ASN A 63 -22.62 -2.61 -2.92
N ASN A 64 -22.70 -2.83 -1.61
CA ASN A 64 -23.60 -2.06 -0.76
C ASN A 64 -23.22 -0.58 -0.65
N VAL A 65 -21.99 -0.24 -0.95
CA VAL A 65 -21.51 1.14 -0.89
C VAL A 65 -22.24 2.00 -1.92
N GLU A 66 -22.48 1.46 -3.10
CA GLU A 66 -23.22 2.18 -4.15
C GLU A 66 -24.62 2.57 -3.69
N THR A 67 -25.28 1.65 -3.01
CA THR A 67 -26.62 1.92 -2.48
C THR A 67 -26.60 3.07 -1.48
N HIS A 68 -25.60 3.12 -0.63
CA HIS A 68 -25.47 4.20 0.34
C HIS A 68 -25.14 5.53 -0.32
N LEU A 69 -24.31 5.51 -1.34
CA LEU A 69 -23.91 6.73 -2.04
C LEU A 69 -25.05 7.34 -2.85
N ASN A 70 -26.02 6.56 -3.22
CA ASN A 70 -27.18 7.03 -3.98
C ASN A 70 -28.25 7.67 -3.10
N LEU A 71 -28.01 7.67 -1.83
CA LEU A 71 -28.93 8.33 -0.90
C LEU A 71 -28.61 9.83 -0.80
#